data_136045135aa4b3712dbe626b9fe0fbe2
#
_entry.id   136045135aa4b3712dbe626b9fe0fbe2
#
_cell.length_a   1.000
_cell.length_b   1.000
_cell.length_c   1.000
_cell.angle_alpha   90.00
_cell.angle_beta   90.00
_cell.angle_gamma   90.00
#
_symmetry.space_group_name_H-M   'P 1'
#
loop_
_entity.id
_entity.type
_entity.pdbx_description
1 polymer ?
#
loop_
_entity_poly.entity_id
_entity_poly.type
_entity_poly.pdbx_seq_one_letter_code
_entity_poly.pdbx_strand_id
1 'polypeptide(L)'
;MTSLNRRHLLTAGAAALAAPAFAQQPGHEHHGPHYERLSQPGRIPKPELAATQNVFDSPVPKAADPGRWSAKAPLPMPRSEMAWATAHEGRLHIVGGYAEQRVDRPYHHVYEATADRWVDAAPLPLGANHVGVAFLDGRLYAIGGFLEQNRRPHPRWDEIAPLPRPVGSAAIVGLNGLIHAIGGAIGDTFDTKRSIDWHLAYDPKAERWSERRPLPTARDHTGTLPIGSLIHVIGGRVDSFHTNSTLHHAYDPATDKWTPRNPLPTARSGHGAVLYRGRVFVMGGEGTNRVFGQMEAYDPAADSWEQYAPMLTPRHGLGAALVGDAIHVAGGGPVMGGGVQSAVHEAFVLG
;
A
#
# COMPACT_ATOMS: atom_id res chain seq x y z
N MET A 1 43.57 7.56 -12.51
CA MET A 1 42.28 8.23 -12.35
C MET A 1 41.21 7.17 -12.47
N THR A 2 40.85 6.55 -11.37
CA THR A 2 39.94 5.41 -11.30
C THR A 2 38.56 5.92 -10.87
N SER A 3 37.59 5.81 -11.76
CA SER A 3 36.20 6.15 -11.49
C SER A 3 35.58 5.13 -10.50
N LEU A 4 35.22 5.56 -9.33
CA LEU A 4 34.47 4.77 -8.37
C LEU A 4 33.03 4.63 -8.86
N ASN A 5 32.71 3.45 -9.31
CA ASN A 5 31.34 3.01 -9.64
C ASN A 5 30.57 2.81 -8.34
N ARG A 6 29.76 3.77 -7.92
CA ARG A 6 28.87 3.65 -6.74
C ARG A 6 27.62 2.87 -7.12
N ARG A 7 27.75 1.57 -7.28
CA ARG A 7 26.64 0.62 -7.31
C ARG A 7 26.56 -0.05 -5.95
N HIS A 8 25.90 0.54 -4.97
CA HIS A 8 25.50 -0.15 -3.74
C HIS A 8 24.03 -0.50 -3.83
N LEU A 9 23.83 -1.69 -4.28
CA LEU A 9 22.63 -2.48 -4.21
C LEU A 9 22.28 -2.77 -2.75
N LEU A 10 21.03 -2.49 -2.36
CA LEU A 10 20.43 -3.09 -1.16
C LEU A 10 20.21 -4.60 -1.41
N THR A 11 21.27 -5.38 -1.30
CA THR A 11 21.13 -6.82 -1.17
C THR A 11 20.76 -7.12 0.28
N ALA A 12 19.58 -7.66 0.52
CA ALA A 12 19.23 -8.28 1.79
C ALA A 12 20.07 -9.54 1.97
N GLY A 13 21.34 -9.37 2.30
CA GLY A 13 22.18 -10.46 2.80
C GLY A 13 21.81 -10.74 4.25
N ALA A 14 21.58 -12.00 4.60
CA ALA A 14 21.42 -12.45 5.97
C ALA A 14 22.72 -12.23 6.75
N ALA A 15 22.88 -11.04 7.32
CA ALA A 15 23.82 -10.80 8.39
C ALA A 15 23.02 -10.24 9.57
N ALA A 16 22.91 -11.02 10.62
CA ALA A 16 22.48 -10.55 11.93
C ALA A 16 23.54 -9.58 12.45
N LEU A 17 23.49 -8.35 11.98
CA LEU A 17 24.17 -7.22 12.62
C LEU A 17 23.12 -6.56 13.49
N ALA A 18 23.36 -6.56 14.81
CA ALA A 18 22.65 -5.68 15.72
C ALA A 18 22.80 -4.25 15.15
N ALA A 19 21.74 -3.73 14.58
CA ALA A 19 21.70 -2.36 14.16
C ALA A 19 21.86 -1.51 15.43
N PRO A 20 22.76 -0.53 15.43
CA PRO A 20 22.78 0.45 16.52
C PRO A 20 21.41 1.09 16.57
N ALA A 21 20.87 1.30 17.79
CA ALA A 21 19.69 2.10 17.98
C ALA A 21 19.87 3.37 17.15
N PHE A 22 19.00 3.57 16.16
CA PHE A 22 19.01 4.80 15.38
C PHE A 22 18.69 5.94 16.34
N ALA A 23 19.75 6.54 16.91
CA ALA A 23 19.63 7.92 17.35
C ALA A 23 19.08 8.67 16.13
N GLN A 24 18.00 9.42 16.30
CA GLN A 24 17.53 10.38 15.32
C GLN A 24 18.74 11.06 14.71
N GLN A 25 19.03 10.76 13.44
CA GLN A 25 20.07 11.49 12.76
C GLN A 25 19.55 12.92 12.57
N PRO A 26 20.23 13.94 13.11
CA PRO A 26 19.78 15.32 13.04
C PRO A 26 19.64 15.87 11.63
N GLY A 27 19.98 15.10 10.61
CA GLY A 27 19.96 15.49 9.21
C GLY A 27 18.74 15.02 8.41
N HIS A 28 17.84 14.21 8.97
CA HIS A 28 16.65 13.74 8.27
C HIS A 28 15.36 14.51 8.64
N GLU A 29 15.44 15.47 9.51
CA GLU A 29 14.42 16.49 9.71
C GLU A 29 14.49 17.54 8.59
N HIS A 30 14.49 17.10 7.35
CA HIS A 30 14.55 17.97 6.17
C HIS A 30 13.25 18.67 5.86
N HIS A 31 12.59 19.03 6.89
CA HIS A 31 11.40 19.78 6.77
C HIS A 31 11.73 21.18 7.21
N GLY A 32 12.27 21.96 6.27
CA GLY A 32 12.46 23.38 6.49
C GLY A 32 11.17 24.05 6.97
N PRO A 33 11.19 25.34 7.34
CA PRO A 33 10.05 26.06 7.93
C PRO A 33 8.74 25.91 7.15
N HIS A 34 8.82 25.62 5.86
CA HIS A 34 7.68 25.37 5.00
C HIS A 34 7.05 23.98 5.27
N TYR A 35 7.87 22.96 5.47
CA TYR A 35 7.39 21.61 5.76
C TYR A 35 6.79 21.52 7.15
N GLU A 36 7.41 22.13 8.15
CA GLU A 36 6.85 22.18 9.51
C GLU A 36 5.47 22.84 9.52
N ARG A 37 5.24 23.87 8.71
CA ARG A 37 3.91 24.46 8.55
C ARG A 37 2.89 23.52 7.91
N LEU A 38 3.31 22.70 6.95
CA LEU A 38 2.45 21.71 6.28
C LEU A 38 2.22 20.48 7.14
N SER A 39 3.18 20.17 8.01
CA SER A 39 3.15 19.07 8.97
C SER A 39 2.48 19.43 10.29
N GLN A 40 2.09 20.69 10.49
CA GLN A 40 1.35 21.11 11.68
C GLN A 40 0.13 20.23 11.90
N PRO A 41 -0.16 19.82 13.16
CA PRO A 41 -1.26 18.94 13.44
C PRO A 41 -2.54 19.54 12.91
N GLY A 42 -3.04 18.96 11.83
CA GLY A 42 -4.44 19.13 11.55
C GLY A 42 -5.15 18.46 12.73
N ARG A 43 -5.61 19.21 13.74
CA ARG A 43 -6.61 18.68 14.66
C ARG A 43 -7.70 18.13 13.77
N ILE A 44 -7.93 16.81 13.84
CA ILE A 44 -9.09 16.23 13.18
C ILE A 44 -10.26 17.01 13.73
N PRO A 45 -11.04 17.67 12.89
CA PRO A 45 -12.23 18.35 13.36
C PRO A 45 -13.08 17.35 14.14
N LYS A 46 -13.54 17.67 15.33
CA LYS A 46 -14.44 16.82 16.11
C LYS A 46 -15.59 16.23 15.27
N PRO A 47 -16.16 16.94 14.27
CA PRO A 47 -17.13 16.39 13.34
C PRO A 47 -16.70 15.18 12.54
N GLU A 48 -15.44 15.11 12.08
CA GLU A 48 -14.92 13.93 11.32
C GLU A 48 -14.89 12.67 12.20
N LEU A 49 -14.44 12.79 13.45
CA LEU A 49 -14.45 11.69 14.41
C LEU A 49 -15.87 11.22 14.71
N ALA A 50 -16.81 12.16 14.89
CA ALA A 50 -18.20 11.86 15.20
C ALA A 50 -18.97 11.29 14.00
N ALA A 51 -18.55 11.62 12.77
CA ALA A 51 -19.21 11.19 11.55
C ALA A 51 -18.68 9.87 10.97
N THR A 52 -17.51 9.41 11.39
CA THR A 52 -16.94 8.16 10.88
C THR A 52 -17.66 6.94 11.46
N GLN A 53 -18.25 6.14 10.58
CA GLN A 53 -18.94 4.89 10.91
C GLN A 53 -18.07 3.69 10.57
N ASN A 54 -18.06 2.69 11.43
CA ASN A 54 -17.45 1.40 11.15
C ASN A 54 -18.45 0.49 10.44
N VAL A 55 -18.03 -0.13 9.33
CA VAL A 55 -18.86 -1.03 8.53
C VAL A 55 -18.25 -2.44 8.53
N PHE A 56 -19.06 -3.43 8.92
CA PHE A 56 -18.60 -4.81 9.05
C PHE A 56 -19.34 -5.78 8.12
N ASP A 57 -20.54 -5.45 7.69
CA ASP A 57 -21.39 -6.32 6.88
C ASP A 57 -21.11 -6.18 5.39
N SER A 58 -21.17 -7.28 4.67
CA SER A 58 -21.03 -7.37 3.22
C SER A 58 -22.31 -7.90 2.59
N PRO A 59 -22.64 -7.47 1.34
CA PRO A 59 -23.84 -7.96 0.62
C PRO A 59 -23.69 -9.36 0.05
N VAL A 60 -22.53 -10.01 0.18
CA VAL A 60 -22.28 -11.34 -0.39
C VAL A 60 -22.43 -12.46 0.66
N PRO A 61 -22.61 -13.72 0.23
CA PRO A 61 -22.73 -14.86 1.14
C PRO A 61 -21.52 -15.00 2.08
N LYS A 62 -21.79 -15.49 3.29
CA LYS A 62 -20.73 -15.82 4.25
C LYS A 62 -20.04 -17.11 3.84
N ALA A 63 -18.73 -17.13 3.94
CA ALA A 63 -17.93 -18.33 3.75
C ALA A 63 -18.28 -19.38 4.83
N ALA A 64 -18.21 -20.66 4.46
CA ALA A 64 -18.45 -21.75 5.39
C ALA A 64 -17.41 -21.79 6.53
N ASP A 65 -16.14 -21.51 6.21
CA ASP A 65 -15.10 -21.19 7.18
C ASP A 65 -14.83 -19.68 7.15
N PRO A 66 -15.36 -18.91 8.12
CA PRO A 66 -15.17 -17.48 8.13
C PRO A 66 -13.74 -17.05 8.49
N GLY A 67 -12.91 -17.98 8.97
CA GLY A 67 -11.58 -17.67 9.49
C GLY A 67 -11.63 -16.90 10.82
N ARG A 68 -10.43 -16.54 11.31
CA ARG A 68 -10.29 -15.80 12.57
C ARG A 68 -9.14 -14.82 12.55
N TRP A 69 -9.31 -13.72 13.27
CA TRP A 69 -8.30 -12.70 13.52
C TRP A 69 -7.66 -12.86 14.90
N SER A 70 -6.40 -12.47 15.00
CA SER A 70 -5.66 -12.37 16.26
C SER A 70 -4.79 -11.12 16.27
N ALA A 71 -4.65 -10.49 17.43
CA ALA A 71 -3.72 -9.37 17.61
C ALA A 71 -2.27 -9.87 17.56
N LYS A 72 -1.38 -9.02 17.07
CA LYS A 72 0.06 -9.22 16.97
C LYS A 72 0.81 -8.04 17.58
N ALA A 73 2.13 -8.20 17.77
CA ALA A 73 2.97 -7.10 18.24
C ALA A 73 2.72 -5.83 17.42
N PRO A 74 2.37 -4.71 18.05
CA PRO A 74 2.01 -3.49 17.36
C PRO A 74 3.19 -2.92 16.57
N LEU A 75 2.88 -2.19 15.49
CA LEU A 75 3.89 -1.43 14.74
C LEU A 75 4.63 -0.46 15.67
N PRO A 76 5.94 -0.34 15.61
CA PRO A 76 6.73 0.51 16.54
C PRO A 76 6.30 1.98 16.56
N MET A 77 5.74 2.46 15.45
CA MET A 77 5.21 3.81 15.34
C MET A 77 3.85 3.77 14.64
N PRO A 78 2.80 4.39 15.23
CA PRO A 78 1.52 4.55 14.55
C PRO A 78 1.69 5.24 13.21
N ARG A 79 1.21 4.61 12.13
CA ARG A 79 1.27 5.16 10.77
C ARG A 79 0.04 4.78 9.96
N SER A 80 -0.32 5.65 9.02
CA SER A 80 -1.30 5.40 7.97
C SER A 80 -0.77 5.83 6.61
N GLU A 81 -1.50 5.54 5.56
CA GLU A 81 -1.14 5.86 4.17
C GLU A 81 0.27 5.37 3.82
N MET A 82 0.58 4.19 4.33
CA MET A 82 1.81 3.50 4.00
C MET A 82 1.72 2.97 2.58
N ALA A 83 2.85 2.67 2.01
CA ALA A 83 2.88 1.86 0.83
C ALA A 83 2.19 0.52 1.12
N TRP A 84 1.38 0.05 0.19
CA TRP A 84 0.87 -1.30 0.23
C TRP A 84 1.98 -2.24 0.66
N ALA A 85 1.86 -2.85 1.83
CA ALA A 85 2.90 -3.71 2.37
C ALA A 85 3.21 -4.86 1.42
N THR A 86 4.42 -5.35 1.52
CA THR A 86 4.86 -6.51 0.76
C THR A 86 5.51 -7.52 1.69
N ALA A 87 5.51 -8.80 1.30
CA ALA A 87 6.19 -9.85 2.03
C ALA A 87 7.39 -10.37 1.25
N HIS A 88 8.48 -10.63 1.98
CA HIS A 88 9.67 -11.28 1.44
C HIS A 88 10.33 -12.16 2.50
N GLU A 89 10.74 -13.36 2.11
CA GLU A 89 11.40 -14.32 3.01
C GLU A 89 10.67 -14.54 4.34
N GLY A 90 9.33 -14.63 4.30
CA GLY A 90 8.52 -14.84 5.51
C GLY A 90 8.44 -13.62 6.45
N ARG A 91 8.74 -12.42 5.97
CA ARG A 91 8.69 -11.16 6.72
C ARG A 91 7.75 -10.16 6.05
N LEU A 92 7.07 -9.35 6.86
CA LEU A 92 6.23 -8.24 6.40
C LEU A 92 7.05 -6.95 6.39
N HIS A 93 7.05 -6.25 5.27
CA HIS A 93 7.74 -4.97 5.10
C HIS A 93 6.75 -3.82 5.03
N ILE A 94 6.89 -2.84 5.91
CA ILE A 94 6.09 -1.61 5.98
C ILE A 94 7.02 -0.41 5.79
N VAL A 95 6.76 0.38 4.77
CA VAL A 95 7.66 1.46 4.33
C VAL A 95 6.91 2.79 4.26
N GLY A 96 7.49 3.87 4.75
CA GLY A 96 6.94 5.23 4.64
C GLY A 96 5.65 5.45 5.42
N GLY A 97 4.80 6.32 4.90
CA GLY A 97 3.50 6.69 5.46
C GLY A 97 3.50 7.91 6.36
N TYR A 98 2.30 8.32 6.79
CA TYR A 98 2.11 9.36 7.80
C TYR A 98 2.30 8.82 9.20
N ALA A 99 3.08 9.52 10.04
CA ALA A 99 2.99 9.41 11.48
C ALA A 99 2.04 10.48 12.05
N GLU A 100 2.05 10.65 13.36
CA GLU A 100 1.29 11.69 14.05
C GLU A 100 1.46 13.04 13.35
N GLN A 101 0.37 13.81 13.30
CA GLN A 101 0.30 15.13 12.64
C GLN A 101 0.45 15.08 11.11
N ARG A 102 0.25 13.93 10.49
CA ARG A 102 0.46 13.71 9.04
C ARG A 102 1.90 14.01 8.59
N VAL A 103 2.87 13.78 9.46
CA VAL A 103 4.28 13.94 9.09
C VAL A 103 4.74 12.70 8.32
N ASP A 104 5.21 12.91 7.09
CA ASP A 104 5.78 11.84 6.27
C ASP A 104 7.02 11.28 6.94
N ARG A 105 7.13 9.95 6.94
CA ARG A 105 8.25 9.26 7.59
C ARG A 105 8.98 8.35 6.60
N PRO A 106 10.31 8.26 6.70
CA PRO A 106 11.10 7.39 5.85
C PRO A 106 11.21 5.97 6.39
N TYR A 107 10.65 5.66 7.56
CA TYR A 107 10.88 4.42 8.27
C TYR A 107 10.49 3.19 7.46
N HIS A 108 11.34 2.19 7.53
CA HIS A 108 11.12 0.85 7.04
C HIS A 108 11.16 -0.12 8.22
N HIS A 109 10.01 -0.62 8.63
CA HIS A 109 9.89 -1.64 9.66
C HIS A 109 9.61 -3.00 9.04
N VAL A 110 10.25 -4.03 9.58
CA VAL A 110 10.10 -5.41 9.14
C VAL A 110 9.60 -6.25 10.30
N TYR A 111 8.50 -6.95 10.09
CA TYR A 111 7.94 -7.86 11.08
C TYR A 111 8.47 -9.27 10.90
N GLU A 112 8.99 -9.86 11.98
CA GLU A 112 9.46 -11.22 12.08
C GLU A 112 8.37 -12.07 12.75
N ALA A 113 7.60 -12.82 11.96
CA ALA A 113 6.40 -13.53 12.42
C ALA A 113 6.71 -14.62 13.47
N THR A 114 7.84 -15.29 13.39
CA THR A 114 8.24 -16.33 14.34
C THR A 114 8.58 -15.77 15.74
N ALA A 115 9.04 -14.54 15.80
CA ALA A 115 9.41 -13.84 17.04
C ALA A 115 8.33 -12.87 17.53
N ASP A 116 7.25 -12.68 16.76
CA ASP A 116 6.19 -11.67 16.99
C ASP A 116 6.78 -10.29 17.35
N ARG A 117 7.73 -9.81 16.55
CA ARG A 117 8.41 -8.52 16.80
C ARG A 117 8.71 -7.77 15.51
N TRP A 118 8.91 -6.46 15.66
CA TRP A 118 9.37 -5.57 14.61
C TRP A 118 10.86 -5.26 14.75
N VAL A 119 11.53 -5.09 13.62
CA VAL A 119 12.92 -4.62 13.52
C VAL A 119 13.00 -3.51 12.48
N ASP A 120 13.99 -2.63 12.64
CA ASP A 120 14.26 -1.58 11.66
C ASP A 120 15.05 -2.13 10.48
N ALA A 121 14.76 -1.62 9.29
CA ALA A 121 15.52 -1.84 8.08
C ALA A 121 15.95 -0.51 7.46
N ALA A 122 16.75 -0.54 6.38
CA ALA A 122 17.20 0.66 5.71
C ALA A 122 16.01 1.57 5.33
N PRO A 123 15.97 2.82 5.81
CA PRO A 123 14.86 3.72 5.56
C PRO A 123 14.86 4.21 4.10
N LEU A 124 13.74 4.78 3.67
CA LEU A 124 13.70 5.57 2.44
C LEU A 124 14.67 6.75 2.52
N PRO A 125 15.26 7.18 1.42
CA PRO A 125 16.11 8.38 1.39
C PRO A 125 15.40 9.65 1.85
N LEU A 126 14.07 9.72 1.68
CA LEU A 126 13.22 10.83 2.09
C LEU A 126 11.89 10.30 2.60
N GLY A 127 11.32 10.96 3.61
CA GLY A 127 9.98 10.65 4.10
C GLY A 127 8.94 10.88 3.03
N ALA A 128 8.09 9.88 2.81
CA ALA A 128 7.01 9.94 1.84
C ALA A 128 5.83 9.07 2.27
N ASN A 129 4.65 9.39 1.75
CA ASN A 129 3.42 8.64 1.94
C ASN A 129 2.90 8.10 0.60
N HIS A 130 2.01 7.11 0.61
CA HIS A 130 1.44 6.47 -0.58
C HIS A 130 2.50 6.00 -1.60
N VAL A 131 3.66 5.58 -1.10
CA VAL A 131 4.74 5.00 -1.92
C VAL A 131 4.34 3.57 -2.27
N GLY A 132 4.36 3.21 -3.54
CA GLY A 132 4.15 1.81 -3.94
C GLY A 132 5.39 0.97 -3.68
N VAL A 133 5.22 -0.26 -3.22
CA VAL A 133 6.34 -1.20 -2.99
C VAL A 133 6.09 -2.56 -3.63
N ALA A 134 7.13 -3.16 -4.18
CA ALA A 134 7.12 -4.53 -4.65
C ALA A 134 8.48 -5.19 -4.49
N PHE A 135 8.49 -6.50 -4.29
CA PHE A 135 9.69 -7.32 -4.41
C PHE A 135 9.77 -7.92 -5.82
N LEU A 136 10.98 -7.89 -6.37
CA LEU A 136 11.32 -8.57 -7.61
C LEU A 136 12.80 -8.97 -7.56
N ASP A 137 13.11 -10.23 -7.87
CA ASP A 137 14.48 -10.77 -7.94
C ASP A 137 15.32 -10.43 -6.68
N GLY A 138 14.74 -10.60 -5.49
CA GLY A 138 15.40 -10.36 -4.19
C GLY A 138 15.60 -8.88 -3.82
N ARG A 139 15.00 -7.94 -4.55
CA ARG A 139 15.09 -6.50 -4.30
C ARG A 139 13.73 -5.90 -3.95
N LEU A 140 13.72 -4.99 -2.99
CA LEU A 140 12.56 -4.17 -2.68
C LEU A 140 12.63 -2.88 -3.53
N TYR A 141 11.60 -2.65 -4.32
CA TYR A 141 11.40 -1.43 -5.09
C TYR A 141 10.38 -0.55 -4.38
N ALA A 142 10.74 0.73 -4.16
CA ALA A 142 9.85 1.75 -3.65
C ALA A 142 9.69 2.83 -4.74
N ILE A 143 8.47 3.08 -5.18
CA ILE A 143 8.21 3.85 -6.41
C ILE A 143 7.07 4.85 -6.19
N GLY A 144 7.26 6.08 -6.66
CA GLY A 144 6.27 7.14 -6.58
C GLY A 144 6.03 7.61 -5.15
N GLY A 145 4.78 7.90 -4.81
CA GLY A 145 4.38 8.44 -3.52
C GLY A 145 4.17 9.95 -3.54
N PHE A 146 3.74 10.49 -2.39
CA PHE A 146 3.54 11.92 -2.20
C PHE A 146 4.41 12.43 -1.07
N LEU A 147 4.66 13.74 -1.12
CA LEU A 147 5.27 14.54 -0.07
C LEU A 147 4.24 15.55 0.47
N GLU A 148 4.56 16.17 1.60
CA GLU A 148 3.82 17.31 2.12
C GLU A 148 2.32 17.01 2.31
N GLN A 149 2.02 15.96 3.08
CA GLN A 149 0.65 15.55 3.39
C GLN A 149 -0.19 15.19 2.15
N ASN A 150 0.41 14.48 1.20
CA ASN A 150 -0.25 14.07 -0.03
C ASN A 150 -0.58 15.24 -0.99
N ARG A 151 0.17 16.33 -0.92
CA ARG A 151 -0.05 17.51 -1.77
C ARG A 151 0.75 17.49 -3.05
N ARG A 152 1.95 16.89 -3.01
CA ARG A 152 2.87 16.88 -4.14
C ARG A 152 3.40 15.47 -4.40
N PRO A 153 3.31 14.93 -5.64
CA PRO A 153 3.95 13.68 -5.98
C PRO A 153 5.46 13.77 -5.77
N HIS A 154 6.06 12.67 -5.28
CA HIS A 154 7.50 12.61 -5.10
C HIS A 154 8.20 12.79 -6.44
N PRO A 155 9.09 13.77 -6.60
CA PRO A 155 9.65 14.11 -7.92
C PRO A 155 10.61 13.05 -8.43
N ARG A 156 11.35 12.36 -7.55
CA ARG A 156 12.39 11.42 -7.97
C ARG A 156 12.93 10.56 -6.83
N TRP A 157 13.13 9.27 -7.11
CA TRP A 157 14.02 8.36 -6.39
C TRP A 157 15.26 8.11 -7.26
N ASP A 158 16.47 8.16 -6.68
CA ASP A 158 17.71 8.29 -7.49
C ASP A 158 18.45 6.99 -7.79
N GLU A 159 17.91 5.82 -7.42
CA GLU A 159 18.63 4.54 -7.55
C GLU A 159 18.24 3.68 -8.77
N ILE A 160 17.10 3.95 -9.37
CA ILE A 160 16.66 3.35 -10.65
C ILE A 160 16.25 4.47 -11.62
N ALA A 161 16.06 4.13 -12.90
CA ALA A 161 15.52 5.10 -13.85
C ALA A 161 14.23 5.70 -13.31
N PRO A 162 14.13 7.04 -13.19
CA PRO A 162 12.97 7.69 -12.61
C PRO A 162 11.71 7.38 -13.41
N LEU A 163 10.55 7.38 -12.74
CA LEU A 163 9.28 7.39 -13.44
C LEU A 163 9.26 8.54 -14.46
N PRO A 164 8.78 8.31 -15.69
CA PRO A 164 8.67 9.36 -16.72
C PRO A 164 7.86 10.58 -16.25
N ARG A 165 6.92 10.36 -15.32
CA ARG A 165 6.07 11.39 -14.70
C ARG A 165 5.85 11.06 -13.23
N PRO A 166 5.90 12.05 -12.32
CA PRO A 166 5.64 11.84 -10.90
C PRO A 166 4.20 11.36 -10.65
N VAL A 167 4.04 10.38 -9.77
CA VAL A 167 2.73 9.83 -9.39
C VAL A 167 2.78 9.33 -7.94
N GLY A 168 1.70 9.53 -7.21
CA GLY A 168 1.48 8.92 -5.90
C GLY A 168 0.28 7.97 -5.91
N SER A 169 0.16 7.14 -4.90
CA SER A 169 -0.92 6.13 -4.77
C SER A 169 -1.05 5.18 -5.98
N ALA A 170 0.00 5.04 -6.78
CA ALA A 170 0.04 4.05 -7.85
C ALA A 170 0.19 2.65 -7.25
N ALA A 171 -0.48 1.69 -7.85
CA ALA A 171 -0.26 0.28 -7.54
C ALA A 171 1.07 -0.18 -8.15
N ILE A 172 1.94 -0.74 -7.32
CA ILE A 172 3.24 -1.25 -7.75
C ILE A 172 3.25 -2.77 -7.56
N VAL A 173 3.51 -3.51 -8.64
CA VAL A 173 3.48 -4.97 -8.61
C VAL A 173 4.59 -5.57 -9.47
N GLY A 174 5.28 -6.58 -8.92
CA GLY A 174 6.26 -7.38 -9.67
C GLY A 174 5.58 -8.55 -10.38
N LEU A 175 5.80 -8.70 -11.70
CA LEU A 175 5.33 -9.85 -12.46
C LEU A 175 6.23 -10.09 -13.69
N ASN A 176 6.58 -11.36 -13.94
CA ASN A 176 7.35 -11.79 -15.11
C ASN A 176 8.66 -11.00 -15.34
N GLY A 177 9.38 -10.69 -14.26
CA GLY A 177 10.65 -9.95 -14.33
C GLY A 177 10.51 -8.45 -14.55
N LEU A 178 9.30 -7.90 -14.53
CA LEU A 178 9.02 -6.47 -14.65
C LEU A 178 8.35 -5.93 -13.37
N ILE A 179 8.53 -4.64 -13.11
CA ILE A 179 7.76 -3.90 -12.12
C ILE A 179 6.71 -3.06 -12.85
N HIS A 180 5.45 -3.31 -12.57
CA HIS A 180 4.33 -2.54 -13.12
C HIS A 180 3.92 -1.43 -12.14
N ALA A 181 3.72 -0.20 -12.66
CA ALA A 181 3.13 0.93 -11.98
C ALA A 181 1.80 1.28 -12.66
N ILE A 182 0.69 1.14 -11.96
CA ILE A 182 -0.64 1.18 -12.56
C ILE A 182 -1.53 2.18 -11.82
N GLY A 183 -2.18 3.07 -12.57
CA GLY A 183 -3.06 4.09 -12.01
C GLY A 183 -2.32 5.06 -11.10
N GLY A 184 -2.97 5.46 -10.02
CA GLY A 184 -2.45 6.44 -9.07
C GLY A 184 -3.06 7.82 -9.28
N ALA A 185 -2.48 8.83 -8.64
CA ALA A 185 -2.96 10.20 -8.73
C ALA A 185 -1.82 11.20 -8.92
N ILE A 186 -2.15 12.30 -9.60
CA ILE A 186 -1.29 13.46 -9.83
C ILE A 186 -1.97 14.73 -9.30
N GLY A 187 -1.25 15.82 -9.24
CA GLY A 187 -1.72 17.15 -8.79
C GLY A 187 -0.89 17.67 -7.63
N ASP A 188 -0.67 18.98 -7.61
CA ASP A 188 0.21 19.63 -6.64
C ASP A 188 -0.54 20.15 -5.39
N THR A 189 -1.86 20.12 -5.42
CA THR A 189 -2.73 20.50 -4.32
C THR A 189 -3.87 19.50 -4.17
N PHE A 190 -4.55 19.55 -3.05
CA PHE A 190 -5.74 18.71 -2.82
C PHE A 190 -6.82 18.95 -3.88
N ASP A 191 -7.02 20.21 -4.29
CA ASP A 191 -8.05 20.59 -5.26
C ASP A 191 -7.71 20.22 -6.71
N THR A 192 -6.42 20.11 -7.02
CA THR A 192 -5.93 19.75 -8.37
C THR A 192 -5.65 18.25 -8.51
N LYS A 193 -5.78 17.50 -7.42
CA LYS A 193 -5.53 16.07 -7.42
C LYS A 193 -6.56 15.34 -8.29
N ARG A 194 -6.08 14.46 -9.15
CA ARG A 194 -6.92 13.59 -9.97
C ARG A 194 -6.29 12.24 -10.20
N SER A 195 -7.13 11.23 -10.29
CA SER A 195 -6.73 9.88 -10.65
C SER A 195 -6.29 9.79 -12.10
N ILE A 196 -5.37 8.90 -12.38
CA ILE A 196 -4.85 8.64 -13.74
C ILE A 196 -4.99 7.16 -14.09
N ASP A 197 -4.90 6.88 -15.38
CA ASP A 197 -5.02 5.54 -15.96
C ASP A 197 -3.67 4.97 -16.45
N TRP A 198 -2.56 5.64 -16.18
CA TRP A 198 -1.24 5.22 -16.67
C TRP A 198 -0.90 3.80 -16.26
N HIS A 199 -0.28 3.09 -17.17
CA HIS A 199 0.31 1.80 -16.92
C HIS A 199 1.72 1.78 -17.49
N LEU A 200 2.70 1.76 -16.62
CA LEU A 200 4.12 1.74 -16.95
C LEU A 200 4.72 0.43 -16.45
N ALA A 201 5.65 -0.13 -17.22
CA ALA A 201 6.42 -1.30 -16.82
C ALA A 201 7.92 -0.98 -16.82
N TYR A 202 8.60 -1.21 -15.70
CA TYR A 202 10.03 -1.08 -15.55
C TYR A 202 10.71 -2.43 -15.77
N ASP A 203 11.69 -2.45 -16.66
CA ASP A 203 12.58 -3.58 -16.87
C ASP A 203 13.90 -3.34 -16.11
N PRO A 204 14.17 -4.06 -15.01
CA PRO A 204 15.41 -3.89 -14.24
C PRO A 204 16.66 -4.27 -14.99
N LYS A 205 16.57 -5.14 -16.01
CA LYS A 205 17.72 -5.55 -16.83
C LYS A 205 18.07 -4.50 -17.86
N ALA A 206 17.06 -3.88 -18.47
CA ALA A 206 17.22 -2.81 -19.44
C ALA A 206 17.29 -1.41 -18.78
N GLU A 207 17.05 -1.31 -17.48
CA GLU A 207 17.01 -0.07 -16.68
C GLU A 207 16.11 1.00 -17.29
N ARG A 208 14.95 0.61 -17.81
CA ARG A 208 14.03 1.54 -18.50
C ARG A 208 12.55 1.24 -18.25
N TRP A 209 11.76 2.30 -18.33
CA TRP A 209 10.30 2.24 -18.35
C TRP A 209 9.77 2.10 -19.78
N SER A 210 8.64 1.43 -19.90
CA SER A 210 7.84 1.33 -21.13
C SER A 210 6.37 1.47 -20.82
N GLU A 211 5.61 2.10 -21.72
CA GLU A 211 4.16 2.21 -21.60
C GLU A 211 3.49 0.88 -21.93
N ARG A 212 2.38 0.62 -21.26
CA ARG A 212 1.47 -0.50 -21.48
C ARG A 212 0.07 0.05 -21.69
N ARG A 213 -0.85 -0.83 -22.08
CA ARG A 213 -2.26 -0.44 -22.24
C ARG A 213 -2.78 0.20 -20.96
N PRO A 214 -3.30 1.43 -21.02
CA PRO A 214 -3.81 2.13 -19.85
C PRO A 214 -4.92 1.35 -19.13
N LEU A 215 -5.05 1.58 -17.82
CA LEU A 215 -6.15 1.07 -17.01
C LEU A 215 -7.49 1.57 -17.60
N PRO A 216 -8.51 0.72 -17.81
CA PRO A 216 -9.77 1.13 -18.48
C PRO A 216 -10.51 2.29 -17.81
N THR A 217 -10.28 2.51 -16.52
CA THR A 217 -10.81 3.64 -15.75
C THR A 217 -9.73 4.16 -14.81
N ALA A 218 -9.43 5.44 -14.90
CA ALA A 218 -8.47 6.11 -14.02
C ALA A 218 -8.87 5.91 -12.54
N ARG A 219 -7.96 5.39 -11.72
CA ARG A 219 -8.20 5.10 -10.30
C ARG A 219 -6.91 5.15 -9.50
N ASP A 220 -7.05 5.49 -8.25
CA ASP A 220 -6.00 5.44 -7.23
C ASP A 220 -6.47 4.64 -5.99
N HIS A 221 -5.57 4.34 -5.05
CA HIS A 221 -5.85 3.60 -3.81
C HIS A 221 -6.50 2.22 -4.06
N THR A 222 -6.11 1.54 -5.13
CA THR A 222 -6.61 0.22 -5.52
C THR A 222 -5.90 -0.90 -4.77
N GLY A 223 -6.58 -2.02 -4.54
CA GLY A 223 -5.93 -3.30 -4.23
C GLY A 223 -5.39 -3.91 -5.52
N THR A 224 -4.08 -4.20 -5.58
CA THR A 224 -3.46 -4.71 -6.81
C THR A 224 -2.45 -5.80 -6.50
N LEU A 225 -2.54 -6.92 -7.21
CA LEU A 225 -1.70 -8.10 -6.99
C LEU A 225 -1.66 -9.00 -8.24
N PRO A 226 -0.62 -9.84 -8.39
CA PRO A 226 -0.60 -10.86 -9.42
C PRO A 226 -1.42 -12.09 -9.00
N ILE A 227 -2.15 -12.67 -9.96
CA ILE A 227 -2.77 -13.99 -9.84
C ILE A 227 -2.38 -14.80 -11.07
N GLY A 228 -1.54 -15.81 -10.89
CA GLY A 228 -0.93 -16.52 -12.01
C GLY A 228 -0.15 -15.57 -12.92
N SER A 229 -0.50 -15.50 -14.20
CA SER A 229 0.13 -14.61 -15.18
C SER A 229 -0.56 -13.25 -15.34
N LEU A 230 -1.62 -12.97 -14.60
CA LEU A 230 -2.42 -11.75 -14.71
C LEU A 230 -2.16 -10.80 -13.55
N ILE A 231 -2.35 -9.49 -13.78
CA ILE A 231 -2.39 -8.48 -12.72
C ILE A 231 -3.84 -8.06 -12.50
N HIS A 232 -4.32 -8.22 -11.27
CA HIS A 232 -5.65 -7.81 -10.87
C HIS A 232 -5.62 -6.45 -10.19
N VAL A 233 -6.51 -5.52 -10.61
CA VAL A 233 -6.70 -4.18 -10.04
C VAL A 233 -8.15 -4.08 -9.55
N ILE A 234 -8.33 -3.97 -8.24
CA ILE A 234 -9.62 -4.14 -7.55
C ILE A 234 -9.96 -2.85 -6.79
N GLY A 235 -11.20 -2.38 -6.91
CA GLY A 235 -11.73 -1.23 -6.17
C GLY A 235 -10.96 0.06 -6.45
N GLY A 236 -10.64 0.80 -5.39
CA GLY A 236 -10.02 2.12 -5.46
C GLY A 236 -11.04 3.25 -5.57
N ARG A 237 -10.60 4.42 -5.98
CA ARG A 237 -11.44 5.61 -6.13
C ARG A 237 -11.08 6.42 -7.37
N VAL A 238 -12.01 7.26 -7.81
CA VAL A 238 -11.79 8.27 -8.84
C VAL A 238 -11.76 9.63 -8.15
N ASP A 239 -10.57 10.25 -8.10
CA ASP A 239 -10.27 11.56 -7.54
C ASP A 239 -10.49 11.70 -6.01
N SER A 240 -11.53 11.10 -5.45
CA SER A 240 -11.94 11.27 -4.04
C SER A 240 -12.52 9.99 -3.45
N PHE A 241 -12.42 9.82 -2.12
CA PHE A 241 -13.11 8.75 -1.38
C PHE A 241 -14.66 8.88 -1.37
N HIS A 242 -15.21 9.97 -1.92
CA HIS A 242 -16.64 10.08 -2.21
C HIS A 242 -17.04 9.30 -3.48
N THR A 243 -16.09 8.96 -4.34
CA THR A 243 -16.27 8.28 -5.63
C THR A 243 -15.54 6.94 -5.65
N ASN A 244 -15.75 6.14 -4.62
CA ASN A 244 -15.21 4.80 -4.54
C ASN A 244 -15.77 3.89 -5.64
N SER A 245 -14.92 2.99 -6.11
CA SER A 245 -15.18 2.09 -7.22
C SER A 245 -15.33 0.64 -6.76
N THR A 246 -16.21 -0.09 -7.43
CA THR A 246 -16.30 -1.55 -7.36
C THR A 246 -15.52 -2.25 -8.48
N LEU A 247 -14.99 -1.52 -9.44
CA LEU A 247 -14.38 -2.08 -10.66
C LEU A 247 -13.25 -3.06 -10.33
N HIS A 248 -13.29 -4.19 -11.01
CA HIS A 248 -12.27 -5.21 -10.97
C HIS A 248 -11.81 -5.52 -12.39
N HIS A 249 -10.56 -5.29 -12.69
CA HIS A 249 -9.96 -5.55 -13.99
C HIS A 249 -8.74 -6.47 -13.84
N ALA A 250 -8.59 -7.40 -14.79
CA ALA A 250 -7.42 -8.24 -14.92
C ALA A 250 -6.64 -7.85 -16.17
N TYR A 251 -5.35 -7.58 -16.04
CA TYR A 251 -4.42 -7.29 -17.12
C TYR A 251 -3.63 -8.54 -17.49
N ASP A 252 -3.56 -8.82 -18.78
CA ASP A 252 -2.71 -9.87 -19.34
C ASP A 252 -1.48 -9.25 -20.02
N PRO A 253 -0.29 -9.41 -19.45
CA PRO A 253 0.95 -8.89 -20.03
C PRO A 253 1.32 -9.52 -21.37
N ALA A 254 0.88 -10.75 -21.65
CA ALA A 254 1.20 -11.45 -22.88
C ALA A 254 0.46 -10.86 -24.09
N THR A 255 -0.75 -10.36 -23.87
CA THR A 255 -1.61 -9.79 -24.93
C THR A 255 -1.77 -8.28 -24.85
N ASP A 256 -1.23 -7.64 -23.80
CA ASP A 256 -1.42 -6.22 -23.47
C ASP A 256 -2.90 -5.81 -23.43
N LYS A 257 -3.74 -6.62 -22.74
CA LYS A 257 -5.20 -6.41 -22.68
C LYS A 257 -5.73 -6.45 -21.26
N TRP A 258 -6.77 -5.65 -21.03
CA TRP A 258 -7.58 -5.66 -19.81
C TRP A 258 -8.88 -6.43 -20.04
N THR A 259 -9.28 -7.23 -19.06
CA THR A 259 -10.56 -7.94 -19.01
C THR A 259 -11.28 -7.60 -17.73
N PRO A 260 -12.57 -7.21 -17.77
CA PRO A 260 -13.37 -7.02 -16.57
C PRO A 260 -13.60 -8.36 -15.86
N ARG A 261 -13.70 -8.30 -14.53
CA ARG A 261 -14.06 -9.40 -13.64
C ARG A 261 -15.26 -9.00 -12.81
N ASN A 262 -15.82 -9.98 -12.09
CA ASN A 262 -16.92 -9.71 -11.18
C ASN A 262 -16.53 -8.62 -10.17
N PRO A 263 -17.29 -7.52 -10.08
CA PRO A 263 -16.89 -6.34 -9.31
C PRO A 263 -16.79 -6.62 -7.81
N LEU A 264 -15.96 -5.84 -7.12
CA LEU A 264 -15.88 -5.82 -5.67
C LEU A 264 -17.27 -5.51 -5.08
N PRO A 265 -17.80 -6.32 -4.14
CA PRO A 265 -19.18 -6.15 -3.64
C PRO A 265 -19.40 -4.81 -2.94
N THR A 266 -18.40 -4.32 -2.22
CA THR A 266 -18.46 -3.05 -1.49
C THR A 266 -17.43 -2.06 -2.03
N ALA A 267 -17.90 -0.97 -2.63
CA ALA A 267 -17.04 0.09 -3.16
C ALA A 267 -16.18 0.72 -2.06
N ARG A 268 -14.86 0.67 -2.19
CA ARG A 268 -13.91 1.20 -1.20
C ARG A 268 -12.52 1.44 -1.78
N SER A 269 -11.76 2.29 -1.11
CA SER A 269 -10.38 2.64 -1.45
C SER A 269 -9.47 2.56 -0.22
N GLY A 270 -8.16 2.52 -0.42
CA GLY A 270 -7.19 2.41 0.68
C GLY A 270 -7.30 1.11 1.46
N HIS A 271 -7.81 0.06 0.83
CA HIS A 271 -7.95 -1.29 1.37
C HIS A 271 -6.72 -2.14 1.07
N GLY A 272 -6.52 -3.22 1.83
CA GLY A 272 -5.54 -4.26 1.52
C GLY A 272 -6.10 -5.29 0.54
N ALA A 273 -5.21 -5.92 -0.24
CA ALA A 273 -5.55 -7.06 -1.09
C ALA A 273 -4.43 -8.10 -1.04
N VAL A 274 -4.75 -9.35 -0.71
CA VAL A 274 -3.77 -10.43 -0.48
C VAL A 274 -4.26 -11.73 -1.08
N LEU A 275 -3.40 -12.40 -1.86
CA LEU A 275 -3.67 -13.76 -2.34
C LEU A 275 -3.35 -14.76 -1.22
N TYR A 276 -4.35 -15.52 -0.78
CA TYR A 276 -4.22 -16.53 0.25
C TYR A 276 -5.07 -17.74 -0.08
N ARG A 277 -4.44 -18.93 -0.09
CA ARG A 277 -5.09 -20.21 -0.42
C ARG A 277 -5.95 -20.15 -1.71
N GLY A 278 -5.40 -19.51 -2.75
CA GLY A 278 -6.02 -19.40 -4.09
C GLY A 278 -7.12 -18.36 -4.24
N ARG A 279 -7.46 -17.60 -3.19
CA ARG A 279 -8.46 -16.52 -3.20
C ARG A 279 -7.81 -15.17 -2.90
N VAL A 280 -8.38 -14.09 -3.46
CA VAL A 280 -7.95 -12.72 -3.15
C VAL A 280 -8.78 -12.15 -2.04
N PHE A 281 -8.19 -12.00 -0.88
CA PHE A 281 -8.82 -11.36 0.27
C PHE A 281 -8.65 -9.85 0.19
N VAL A 282 -9.74 -9.12 0.25
CA VAL A 282 -9.82 -7.66 0.27
C VAL A 282 -10.37 -7.22 1.62
N MET A 283 -9.59 -6.42 2.37
CA MET A 283 -9.93 -6.04 3.74
C MET A 283 -9.71 -4.56 4.02
N GLY A 284 -10.54 -4.00 4.89
CA GLY A 284 -10.45 -2.61 5.30
C GLY A 284 -10.82 -1.61 4.20
N GLY A 285 -10.31 -0.40 4.32
CA GLY A 285 -10.56 0.71 3.38
C GLY A 285 -11.45 1.82 3.96
N GLU A 286 -11.65 2.86 3.18
CA GLU A 286 -12.46 4.03 3.55
C GLU A 286 -13.50 4.39 2.49
N GLY A 287 -14.48 5.17 2.90
CA GLY A 287 -15.49 5.82 2.06
C GLY A 287 -16.03 7.06 2.73
N THR A 288 -17.03 7.71 2.14
CA THR A 288 -17.68 8.88 2.72
C THR A 288 -18.21 8.56 4.12
N ASN A 289 -17.65 9.21 5.14
CA ASN A 289 -17.99 9.03 6.56
C ASN A 289 -17.88 7.57 7.05
N ARG A 290 -17.05 6.74 6.42
CA ARG A 290 -16.96 5.31 6.74
C ARG A 290 -15.53 4.82 6.74
N VAL A 291 -15.29 3.84 7.63
CA VAL A 291 -14.10 2.98 7.60
C VAL A 291 -14.57 1.53 7.62
N PHE A 292 -14.04 0.73 6.73
CA PHE A 292 -14.48 -0.63 6.52
C PHE A 292 -13.65 -1.62 7.34
N GLY A 293 -14.34 -2.47 8.11
CA GLY A 293 -13.75 -3.66 8.73
C GLY A 293 -14.05 -4.93 7.93
N GLN A 294 -14.89 -4.84 6.91
CA GLN A 294 -15.29 -5.96 6.07
C GLN A 294 -14.07 -6.66 5.46
N MET A 295 -14.20 -7.97 5.32
CA MET A 295 -13.28 -8.81 4.57
C MET A 295 -14.07 -9.62 3.56
N GLU A 296 -13.78 -9.41 2.29
CA GLU A 296 -14.40 -10.10 1.15
C GLU A 296 -13.30 -10.83 0.38
N ALA A 297 -13.57 -12.04 -0.08
CA ALA A 297 -12.61 -12.78 -0.88
C ALA A 297 -13.18 -13.16 -2.24
N TYR A 298 -12.38 -12.91 -3.27
CA TYR A 298 -12.65 -13.25 -4.65
C TYR A 298 -12.07 -14.63 -4.98
N ASP A 299 -12.90 -15.48 -5.55
CA ASP A 299 -12.49 -16.76 -6.13
C ASP A 299 -12.25 -16.56 -7.64
N PRO A 300 -10.99 -16.63 -8.12
CA PRO A 300 -10.68 -16.43 -9.52
C PRO A 300 -11.23 -17.52 -10.45
N ALA A 301 -11.46 -18.74 -9.94
CA ALA A 301 -11.97 -19.86 -10.71
C ALA A 301 -13.50 -19.76 -10.93
N ALA A 302 -14.22 -19.31 -9.91
CA ALA A 302 -15.68 -19.15 -9.95
C ALA A 302 -16.11 -17.74 -10.39
N ASP A 303 -15.19 -16.77 -10.49
CA ASP A 303 -15.46 -15.35 -10.71
C ASP A 303 -16.53 -14.82 -9.73
N SER A 304 -16.40 -15.12 -8.43
CA SER A 304 -17.39 -14.83 -7.40
C SER A 304 -16.76 -14.37 -6.08
N TRP A 305 -17.58 -13.77 -5.21
CA TRP A 305 -17.18 -13.21 -3.93
C TRP A 305 -17.90 -13.88 -2.76
N GLU A 306 -17.19 -14.02 -1.64
CA GLU A 306 -17.72 -14.41 -0.34
C GLU A 306 -17.19 -13.49 0.76
N GLN A 307 -17.95 -13.34 1.87
CA GLN A 307 -17.46 -12.60 3.03
C GLN A 307 -16.86 -13.53 4.09
N TYR A 308 -15.83 -13.03 4.76
CA TYR A 308 -15.11 -13.68 5.84
C TYR A 308 -15.21 -12.88 7.14
N ALA A 309 -14.64 -13.38 8.23
CA ALA A 309 -14.63 -12.67 9.51
C ALA A 309 -14.03 -11.27 9.34
N PRO A 310 -14.73 -10.21 9.73
CA PRO A 310 -14.26 -8.86 9.60
C PRO A 310 -13.04 -8.59 10.50
N MET A 311 -12.22 -7.62 10.14
CA MET A 311 -11.10 -7.13 10.95
C MET A 311 -11.59 -6.74 12.35
N LEU A 312 -10.76 -6.96 13.37
CA LEU A 312 -11.08 -6.54 14.75
C LEU A 312 -11.15 -5.02 14.86
N THR A 313 -10.30 -4.32 14.09
CA THR A 313 -10.25 -2.86 14.05
C THR A 313 -10.38 -2.37 12.61
N PRO A 314 -11.51 -1.77 12.21
CA PRO A 314 -11.66 -1.15 10.89
C PRO A 314 -10.60 -0.09 10.63
N ARG A 315 -9.93 -0.17 9.48
CA ARG A 315 -8.84 0.76 9.11
C ARG A 315 -8.71 0.88 7.59
N HIS A 316 -8.13 2.01 7.15
CA HIS A 316 -7.75 2.27 5.76
C HIS A 316 -6.29 2.72 5.67
N GLY A 317 -5.72 2.83 4.48
CA GLY A 317 -4.32 3.23 4.30
C GLY A 317 -3.35 2.32 5.06
N LEU A 318 -3.70 1.04 5.13
CA LEU A 318 -3.03 -0.02 5.87
C LEU A 318 -2.04 -0.79 4.99
N GLY A 319 -1.08 -1.45 5.61
CA GLY A 319 -0.23 -2.44 4.95
C GLY A 319 -0.76 -3.85 5.15
N ALA A 320 -0.92 -4.63 4.08
CA ALA A 320 -1.37 -6.01 4.14
C ALA A 320 -0.49 -6.93 3.28
N ALA A 321 -0.10 -8.09 3.81
CA ALA A 321 0.61 -9.12 3.05
C ALA A 321 0.45 -10.50 3.68
N LEU A 322 0.71 -11.55 2.89
CA LEU A 322 0.78 -12.93 3.36
C LEU A 322 2.16 -13.22 3.94
N VAL A 323 2.22 -13.63 5.21
CA VAL A 323 3.46 -14.06 5.87
C VAL A 323 3.21 -15.43 6.51
N GLY A 324 3.96 -16.43 6.09
CA GLY A 324 3.66 -17.82 6.44
C GLY A 324 2.27 -18.24 5.94
N ASP A 325 1.43 -18.75 6.82
CA ASP A 325 0.04 -19.11 6.53
C ASP A 325 -0.96 -18.13 7.20
N ALA A 326 -0.62 -16.85 7.23
CA ALA A 326 -1.50 -15.81 7.78
C ALA A 326 -1.44 -14.52 6.96
N ILE A 327 -2.60 -13.88 6.78
CA ILE A 327 -2.67 -12.51 6.26
C ILE A 327 -2.40 -11.55 7.41
N HIS A 328 -1.34 -10.78 7.30
CA HIS A 328 -0.99 -9.75 8.27
C HIS A 328 -1.45 -8.37 7.80
N VAL A 329 -2.06 -7.60 8.70
CA VAL A 329 -2.52 -6.23 8.45
C VAL A 329 -2.00 -5.31 9.54
N ALA A 330 -1.15 -4.36 9.17
CA ALA A 330 -0.47 -3.48 10.13
C ALA A 330 -0.68 -1.99 9.81
N GLY A 331 -0.81 -1.19 10.86
CA GLY A 331 -1.03 0.25 10.78
C GLY A 331 -2.37 0.63 10.16
N GLY A 332 -2.43 1.80 9.56
CA GLY A 332 -3.63 2.38 8.95
C GLY A 332 -4.39 3.34 9.85
N GLY A 333 -5.35 4.06 9.27
CA GLY A 333 -6.19 5.02 9.97
C GLY A 333 -7.54 4.41 10.40
N PRO A 334 -7.92 4.47 11.69
CA PRO A 334 -9.24 4.01 12.17
C PRO A 334 -10.36 5.03 11.92
N VAL A 335 -10.04 6.16 11.34
CA VAL A 335 -10.97 7.23 10.96
C VAL A 335 -10.69 7.61 9.52
N MET A 336 -11.72 7.91 8.73
CA MET A 336 -11.55 8.33 7.33
C MET A 336 -10.56 9.48 7.16
N GLY A 337 -9.84 9.50 6.05
CA GLY A 337 -8.77 10.48 5.79
C GLY A 337 -7.51 10.28 6.63
N GLY A 338 -6.41 10.90 6.28
CA GLY A 338 -5.09 10.70 6.89
C GLY A 338 -4.87 11.37 8.26
N GLY A 339 -5.91 11.72 9.00
CA GLY A 339 -5.81 12.50 10.24
C GLY A 339 -5.43 11.71 11.49
N VAL A 340 -5.77 10.41 11.55
CA VAL A 340 -5.47 9.51 12.67
C VAL A 340 -4.68 8.31 12.19
N GLN A 341 -3.66 7.96 12.92
CA GLN A 341 -2.79 6.83 12.65
C GLN A 341 -2.92 5.78 13.75
N SER A 342 -2.66 4.53 13.41
CA SER A 342 -2.70 3.41 14.31
C SER A 342 -1.42 2.57 14.24
N ALA A 343 -1.07 1.94 15.36
CA ALA A 343 -0.04 0.92 15.45
C ALA A 343 -0.62 -0.50 15.42
N VAL A 344 -1.92 -0.63 15.26
CA VAL A 344 -2.61 -1.94 15.33
C VAL A 344 -2.05 -2.88 14.27
N HIS A 345 -1.71 -4.09 14.69
CA HIS A 345 -1.30 -5.19 13.84
C HIS A 345 -2.14 -6.42 14.17
N GLU A 346 -2.79 -6.95 13.18
CA GLU A 346 -3.68 -8.11 13.27
C GLU A 346 -3.30 -9.14 12.21
N ALA A 347 -3.52 -10.40 12.52
CA ALA A 347 -3.31 -11.51 11.57
C ALA A 347 -4.58 -12.34 11.43
N PHE A 348 -4.89 -12.73 10.20
CA PHE A 348 -6.02 -13.57 9.82
C PHE A 348 -5.56 -14.93 9.34
N VAL A 349 -6.24 -15.99 9.78
CA VAL A 349 -6.04 -17.36 9.31
C VAL A 349 -7.37 -18.03 9.02
N LEU A 350 -7.40 -18.91 8.02
CA LEU A 350 -8.46 -19.90 7.83
C LEU A 350 -8.24 -21.08 8.79
N GLY A 351 -9.31 -21.76 9.15
CA GLY A 351 -9.31 -22.94 10.01
C GLY A 351 -8.69 -24.18 9.38
#